data_65648d94243226af399f79e5b9568d18
#
_entry.id   65648d94243226af399f79e5b9568d18
#
_cell.length_a   1.000
_cell.length_b   1.000
_cell.length_c   1.000
_cell.angle_alpha   90.00
_cell.angle_beta   90.00
_cell.angle_gamma   90.00
#
_symmetry.space_group_name_H-M   'P 1'
#
loop_
_entity.id
_entity.type
_entity.pdbx_description
1 polymer ?
#
loop_
_entity_poly.entity_id
_entity_poly.type
_entity_poly.pdbx_seq_one_letter_code
_entity_poly.pdbx_strand_id
1 'polypeptide(L)'
;MSRVLETLEPKAVFHFFEDLTRIPHGSRNTKAISDYCVAFAKERGLWVYQDALNNVIIKKPATAGYEAAPAVILQGHLDMVAEKTPESPIDFTKDALDLRVEGDYVSANGTTLGGDDGIAVAMALAVLDSSEIAHPALEVVFTVDEEIGMEGAQGLDFSQLSARRMLNVDSEDEGIFTVSCAGGASANVSIGLTSAPCALACARLTVSGLIGGHSGQEIDRGRANANLLLGRVLNAVQCKISFRLVSAAGGLKDNAIPNAAEAVLALREEDMPAAREIAAACEADFRKEYAAADPGVTVALEPAPACDQALTEEATLRVVRFLLLVPNGIAAMSMDIPGLVQTSCNLGIFHVTDSVLTAVSSVRSSVSSQKQMLLARIDALSQLLGGSLHVTGAYPAWEYRRESPLRDKLAAVYTQQTGKTPKIEAIHAGLECGLFAGQLPGLDCVSFGPDLVDIHTTREKMSISSVQRTWRFLLGALEALKD
;
A
#
# COMPACT_ATOMS: atom_id res chain seq x y z
N MET A 1 -32.94 16.84 -9.22
CA MET A 1 -33.08 15.42 -9.67
C MET A 1 -33.61 14.61 -8.49
N SER A 2 -34.44 13.60 -8.71
CA SER A 2 -34.83 12.68 -7.65
C SER A 2 -33.57 11.93 -7.13
N ARG A 3 -33.51 11.64 -5.82
CA ARG A 3 -32.44 10.86 -5.25
C ARG A 3 -32.55 9.40 -5.68
N VAL A 4 -31.43 8.79 -6.04
CA VAL A 4 -31.35 7.37 -6.45
C VAL A 4 -31.41 6.45 -5.23
N LEU A 5 -30.81 6.88 -4.11
CA LEU A 5 -30.66 6.08 -2.89
C LEU A 5 -31.73 6.38 -1.82
N GLU A 6 -32.73 7.22 -2.11
CA GLU A 6 -33.74 7.74 -1.15
C GLU A 6 -34.51 6.63 -0.41
N THR A 7 -34.70 5.47 -1.05
CA THR A 7 -35.46 4.35 -0.47
C THR A 7 -34.61 3.38 0.33
N LEU A 8 -33.29 3.54 0.33
CA LEU A 8 -32.37 2.65 1.04
C LEU A 8 -32.27 3.00 2.52
N GLU A 9 -32.12 1.97 3.34
CA GLU A 9 -31.82 2.11 4.77
C GLU A 9 -30.37 1.73 5.05
N PRO A 10 -29.67 2.42 6.00
CA PRO A 10 -30.15 3.52 6.83
C PRO A 10 -30.21 4.84 6.04
N LYS A 11 -31.37 5.49 6.10
CA LYS A 11 -31.65 6.68 5.28
C LYS A 11 -30.62 7.78 5.40
N ALA A 12 -30.18 8.09 6.63
CA ALA A 12 -29.21 9.16 6.86
C ALA A 12 -27.86 8.84 6.17
N VAL A 13 -27.38 7.60 6.26
CA VAL A 13 -26.12 7.20 5.63
C VAL A 13 -26.20 7.30 4.12
N PHE A 14 -27.22 6.69 3.49
CA PHE A 14 -27.34 6.73 2.04
C PHE A 14 -27.69 8.14 1.51
N HIS A 15 -28.34 8.98 2.33
CA HIS A 15 -28.55 10.37 2.01
C HIS A 15 -27.22 11.12 1.89
N PHE A 16 -26.36 11.02 2.91
CA PHE A 16 -25.04 11.68 2.88
C PHE A 16 -24.14 11.06 1.81
N PHE A 17 -24.13 9.74 1.65
CA PHE A 17 -23.36 9.10 0.59
C PHE A 17 -23.74 9.65 -0.80
N GLU A 18 -25.02 9.75 -1.11
CA GLU A 18 -25.48 10.35 -2.38
C GLU A 18 -25.12 11.84 -2.50
N ASP A 19 -25.08 12.61 -1.40
CA ASP A 19 -24.60 13.98 -1.45
C ASP A 19 -23.11 14.08 -1.78
N LEU A 20 -22.27 13.20 -1.19
CA LEU A 20 -20.84 13.13 -1.47
C LEU A 20 -20.58 12.81 -2.95
N THR A 21 -21.30 11.82 -3.52
CA THR A 21 -21.13 11.43 -4.93
C THR A 21 -21.53 12.50 -5.95
N ARG A 22 -22.24 13.55 -5.51
CA ARG A 22 -22.57 14.71 -6.34
C ARG A 22 -21.46 15.75 -6.39
N ILE A 23 -20.48 15.65 -5.51
CA ILE A 23 -19.34 16.56 -5.42
C ILE A 23 -18.14 15.84 -6.04
N PRO A 24 -17.52 16.37 -7.10
CA PRO A 24 -16.28 15.83 -7.64
C PRO A 24 -15.19 15.83 -6.57
N HIS A 25 -14.62 14.64 -6.27
CA HIS A 25 -13.66 14.47 -5.17
C HIS A 25 -12.56 13.43 -5.43
N GLY A 26 -12.14 13.26 -6.68
CA GLY A 26 -10.94 12.49 -6.96
C GLY A 26 -9.72 13.08 -6.25
N SER A 27 -8.71 12.24 -5.95
CA SER A 27 -7.47 12.69 -5.30
C SER A 27 -6.91 13.96 -5.95
N ARG A 28 -6.40 14.89 -5.15
CA ARG A 28 -5.99 16.27 -5.51
C ARG A 28 -7.12 17.24 -5.90
N ASN A 29 -8.36 16.77 -5.98
CA ASN A 29 -9.53 17.61 -6.21
C ASN A 29 -10.48 17.61 -5.00
N THR A 30 -9.96 17.73 -3.80
CA THR A 30 -10.66 17.49 -2.52
C THR A 30 -11.24 18.74 -1.87
N LYS A 31 -10.97 19.94 -2.40
CA LYS A 31 -11.39 21.20 -1.77
C LYS A 31 -12.91 21.32 -1.62
N ALA A 32 -13.67 20.96 -2.64
CA ALA A 32 -15.12 21.13 -2.63
C ALA A 32 -15.80 20.20 -1.62
N ILE A 33 -15.37 18.93 -1.53
CA ILE A 33 -15.92 17.97 -0.58
C ILE A 33 -15.49 18.30 0.86
N SER A 34 -14.26 18.78 1.06
CA SER A 34 -13.78 19.29 2.33
C SER A 34 -14.62 20.50 2.81
N ASP A 35 -14.90 21.46 1.91
CA ASP A 35 -15.75 22.62 2.21
C ASP A 35 -17.20 22.21 2.53
N TYR A 36 -17.72 21.18 1.89
CA TYR A 36 -19.02 20.59 2.23
C TYR A 36 -19.03 20.09 3.69
N CYS A 37 -18.01 19.36 4.12
CA CYS A 37 -17.91 18.88 5.50
C CYS A 37 -17.79 20.05 6.51
N VAL A 38 -17.06 21.10 6.14
CA VAL A 38 -16.95 22.32 6.97
C VAL A 38 -18.29 23.04 7.08
N ALA A 39 -19.03 23.20 5.97
CA ALA A 39 -20.35 23.82 5.96
C ALA A 39 -21.34 23.01 6.79
N PHE A 40 -21.35 21.66 6.60
CA PHE A 40 -22.15 20.72 7.38
C PHE A 40 -21.96 20.92 8.90
N ALA A 41 -20.72 21.01 9.36
CA ALA A 41 -20.40 21.18 10.77
C ALA A 41 -20.86 22.54 11.30
N LYS A 42 -20.63 23.64 10.55
CA LYS A 42 -21.04 24.99 10.92
C LYS A 42 -22.56 25.14 11.02
N GLU A 43 -23.32 24.58 10.10
CA GLU A 43 -24.79 24.58 10.11
C GLU A 43 -25.38 23.92 11.37
N ARG A 44 -24.63 22.95 11.97
CA ARG A 44 -25.02 22.22 13.18
C ARG A 44 -24.40 22.79 14.46
N GLY A 45 -23.65 23.89 14.34
CA GLY A 45 -22.96 24.51 15.48
C GLY A 45 -21.84 23.64 16.08
N LEU A 46 -21.30 22.70 15.32
CA LEU A 46 -20.18 21.84 15.72
C LEU A 46 -18.85 22.59 15.55
N TRP A 47 -17.90 22.30 16.43
CA TRP A 47 -16.54 22.78 16.25
C TRP A 47 -15.89 22.10 15.04
N VAL A 48 -15.23 22.88 14.20
CA VAL A 48 -14.59 22.37 12.98
C VAL A 48 -13.27 23.08 12.72
N TYR A 49 -12.28 22.29 12.30
CA TYR A 49 -10.98 22.74 11.82
C TYR A 49 -10.74 22.17 10.43
N GLN A 50 -10.29 23.00 9.51
CA GLN A 50 -9.84 22.61 8.17
C GLN A 50 -8.41 23.10 8.00
N ASP A 51 -7.50 22.21 7.64
CA ASP A 51 -6.11 22.58 7.42
C ASP A 51 -5.83 23.03 5.97
N ALA A 52 -4.56 23.38 5.69
CA ALA A 52 -4.15 23.87 4.38
C ALA A 52 -4.18 22.77 3.28
N LEU A 53 -4.20 21.50 3.65
CA LEU A 53 -4.30 20.37 2.75
C LEU A 53 -5.74 19.97 2.46
N ASN A 54 -6.71 20.57 3.15
CA ASN A 54 -8.14 20.27 3.15
C ASN A 54 -8.55 19.06 4.02
N ASN A 55 -7.71 18.58 4.93
CA ASN A 55 -8.19 17.68 5.97
C ASN A 55 -9.19 18.40 6.85
N VAL A 56 -10.20 17.68 7.38
CA VAL A 56 -11.22 18.25 8.23
C VAL A 56 -11.31 17.49 9.55
N ILE A 57 -11.30 18.22 10.67
CA ILE A 57 -11.58 17.67 12.00
C ILE A 57 -12.86 18.31 12.53
N ILE A 58 -13.84 17.48 12.92
CA ILE A 58 -15.11 17.93 13.50
C ILE A 58 -15.21 17.33 14.91
N LYS A 59 -15.53 18.16 15.91
CA LYS A 59 -15.72 17.70 17.27
C LYS A 59 -17.16 17.79 17.70
N LYS A 60 -17.68 16.70 18.29
CA LYS A 60 -19.02 16.64 18.86
C LYS A 60 -18.93 16.27 20.36
N PRO A 61 -19.55 17.03 21.27
CA PRO A 61 -19.60 16.68 22.69
C PRO A 61 -20.25 15.32 22.92
N ALA A 62 -19.88 14.66 24.03
CA ALA A 62 -20.50 13.42 24.45
C ALA A 62 -22.00 13.58 24.68
N THR A 63 -22.76 12.54 24.40
CA THR A 63 -24.19 12.47 24.76
C THR A 63 -24.36 12.22 26.26
N ALA A 64 -25.58 12.48 26.76
CA ALA A 64 -25.90 12.30 28.17
C ALA A 64 -25.53 10.90 28.69
N GLY A 65 -24.77 10.85 29.79
CA GLY A 65 -24.27 9.64 30.42
C GLY A 65 -22.96 9.09 29.81
N TYR A 66 -22.33 9.82 28.88
CA TYR A 66 -21.02 9.50 28.28
C TYR A 66 -19.95 10.57 28.56
N GLU A 67 -20.25 11.57 29.40
CA GLU A 67 -19.38 12.72 29.63
C GLU A 67 -18.04 12.36 30.26
N ALA A 68 -18.01 11.25 31.02
CA ALA A 68 -16.80 10.73 31.65
C ALA A 68 -16.03 9.73 30.77
N ALA A 69 -16.63 9.29 29.67
CA ALA A 69 -16.00 8.33 28.76
C ALA A 69 -14.83 8.99 28.00
N PRO A 70 -13.70 8.26 27.81
CA PRO A 70 -12.63 8.76 26.94
C PRO A 70 -13.16 9.03 25.51
N ALA A 71 -12.70 10.12 24.91
CA ALA A 71 -13.06 10.49 23.54
C ALA A 71 -12.65 9.42 22.52
N VAL A 72 -13.33 9.42 21.36
CA VAL A 72 -13.11 8.47 20.26
C VAL A 72 -12.89 9.23 18.96
N ILE A 73 -11.85 8.85 18.22
CA ILE A 73 -11.68 9.27 16.82
C ILE A 73 -12.54 8.36 15.94
N LEU A 74 -13.30 8.97 15.03
CA LEU A 74 -13.96 8.29 13.93
C LEU A 74 -13.33 8.81 12.65
N GLN A 75 -12.72 7.95 11.83
CA GLN A 75 -11.87 8.38 10.72
C GLN A 75 -12.23 7.67 9.42
N GLY A 76 -12.13 8.41 8.32
CA GLY A 76 -12.20 8.00 6.93
C GLY A 76 -11.60 9.06 6.03
N HIS A 77 -11.42 8.77 4.73
CA HIS A 77 -10.86 9.73 3.76
C HIS A 77 -11.91 10.28 2.79
N LEU A 78 -11.65 11.50 2.28
CA LEU A 78 -12.58 12.25 1.43
C LEU A 78 -12.37 12.01 -0.05
N ASP A 79 -11.17 11.63 -0.46
CA ASP A 79 -10.87 11.42 -1.87
C ASP A 79 -11.26 10.01 -2.34
N MET A 80 -11.27 9.83 -3.62
CA MET A 80 -11.51 8.54 -4.28
C MET A 80 -10.61 8.37 -5.48
N VAL A 81 -10.33 7.12 -5.86
CA VAL A 81 -9.73 6.79 -7.16
C VAL A 81 -10.72 7.16 -8.27
N ALA A 82 -10.31 7.99 -9.21
CA ALA A 82 -11.14 8.51 -10.30
C ALA A 82 -10.87 7.76 -11.61
N GLU A 83 -11.39 6.55 -11.75
CA GLU A 83 -11.27 5.71 -12.94
C GLU A 83 -12.58 5.66 -13.73
N LYS A 84 -12.48 5.61 -15.07
CA LYS A 84 -13.64 5.50 -15.96
C LYS A 84 -13.40 4.60 -17.16
N THR A 85 -14.48 4.04 -17.70
CA THR A 85 -14.41 3.33 -18.97
C THR A 85 -14.15 4.31 -20.13
N PRO A 86 -13.55 3.86 -21.24
CA PRO A 86 -13.29 4.74 -22.39
C PRO A 86 -14.55 5.42 -22.95
N GLU A 87 -15.72 4.81 -22.78
CA GLU A 87 -17.01 5.28 -23.28
C GLU A 87 -17.67 6.31 -22.33
N SER A 88 -17.22 6.41 -21.09
CA SER A 88 -17.81 7.32 -20.11
C SER A 88 -17.44 8.78 -20.42
N PRO A 89 -18.43 9.69 -20.59
CA PRO A 89 -18.19 11.09 -20.88
C PRO A 89 -17.82 11.91 -19.65
N ILE A 90 -17.85 11.33 -18.46
CA ILE A 90 -17.68 12.03 -17.17
C ILE A 90 -16.39 12.83 -17.12
N ASP A 91 -16.47 14.03 -16.59
CA ASP A 91 -15.34 14.85 -16.16
C ASP A 91 -15.29 14.89 -14.63
N PHE A 92 -14.43 14.09 -14.03
CA PHE A 92 -14.26 13.99 -12.56
C PHE A 92 -13.88 15.31 -11.86
N THR A 93 -13.64 16.37 -12.60
CA THR A 93 -13.42 17.70 -12.03
C THR A 93 -14.69 18.52 -11.87
N LYS A 94 -15.83 18.08 -12.44
CA LYS A 94 -17.07 18.88 -12.53
C LYS A 94 -18.34 18.08 -12.33
N ASP A 95 -18.36 16.82 -12.77
CA ASP A 95 -19.59 16.05 -12.90
C ASP A 95 -19.84 15.18 -11.68
N ALA A 96 -21.10 15.04 -11.30
CA ALA A 96 -21.56 14.07 -10.31
C ALA A 96 -21.49 12.64 -10.86
N LEU A 97 -21.32 11.66 -10.01
CA LEU A 97 -21.41 10.25 -10.39
C LEU A 97 -22.85 9.85 -10.76
N ASP A 98 -23.01 9.00 -11.75
CA ASP A 98 -24.29 8.42 -12.17
C ASP A 98 -24.54 7.12 -11.42
N LEU A 99 -25.19 7.21 -10.25
CA LEU A 99 -25.42 6.09 -9.37
C LEU A 99 -26.48 5.13 -9.91
N ARG A 100 -26.30 3.83 -9.59
CA ARG A 100 -27.22 2.74 -9.88
C ARG A 100 -27.42 1.84 -8.67
N VAL A 101 -28.60 1.27 -8.57
CA VAL A 101 -28.92 0.22 -7.59
C VAL A 101 -29.33 -1.03 -8.36
N GLU A 102 -28.57 -2.12 -8.16
CA GLU A 102 -28.82 -3.42 -8.79
C GLU A 102 -28.78 -4.53 -7.74
N GLY A 103 -29.95 -5.03 -7.38
CA GLY A 103 -30.09 -6.05 -6.32
C GLY A 103 -29.61 -5.50 -4.97
N ASP A 104 -28.61 -6.11 -4.37
CA ASP A 104 -28.02 -5.70 -3.11
C ASP A 104 -26.85 -4.72 -3.28
N TYR A 105 -26.64 -4.16 -4.48
CA TYR A 105 -25.45 -3.34 -4.74
C TYR A 105 -25.79 -1.93 -5.23
N VAL A 106 -25.01 -0.95 -4.71
CA VAL A 106 -24.85 0.37 -5.29
C VAL A 106 -23.59 0.37 -6.14
N SER A 107 -23.63 0.98 -7.32
CA SER A 107 -22.51 1.18 -8.24
C SER A 107 -22.65 2.50 -8.99
N ALA A 108 -21.62 2.89 -9.74
CA ALA A 108 -21.68 4.03 -10.65
C ALA A 108 -21.55 3.57 -12.12
N ASN A 109 -22.19 4.30 -13.02
CA ASN A 109 -22.26 3.94 -14.43
C ASN A 109 -20.96 4.25 -15.18
N GLY A 110 -20.14 3.20 -15.42
CA GLY A 110 -18.90 3.32 -16.19
C GLY A 110 -17.79 4.09 -15.48
N THR A 111 -17.87 4.20 -14.16
CA THR A 111 -16.85 4.84 -13.32
C THR A 111 -16.65 4.06 -12.02
N THR A 112 -15.61 4.38 -11.26
CA THR A 112 -15.51 4.08 -9.83
C THR A 112 -16.69 4.68 -9.09
N LEU A 113 -17.03 4.11 -7.91
CA LEU A 113 -18.16 4.53 -7.08
C LEU A 113 -17.74 5.54 -5.99
N GLY A 114 -16.50 5.40 -5.47
CA GLY A 114 -16.04 6.10 -4.27
C GLY A 114 -16.73 5.59 -3.01
N GLY A 115 -17.10 4.30 -2.98
CA GLY A 115 -17.53 3.61 -1.78
C GLY A 115 -16.42 3.57 -0.76
N ASP A 116 -15.22 3.33 -1.23
CA ASP A 116 -13.93 3.53 -0.62
C ASP A 116 -13.51 5.02 -0.80
N ASP A 117 -13.55 5.88 0.23
CA ASP A 117 -14.05 5.64 1.60
C ASP A 117 -15.26 6.55 1.90
N GLY A 118 -16.00 6.94 0.85
CA GLY A 118 -17.19 7.80 0.97
C GLY A 118 -18.25 7.24 1.93
N ILE A 119 -18.29 5.91 2.13
CA ILE A 119 -19.25 5.30 3.05
C ILE A 119 -18.90 5.57 4.52
N ALA A 120 -17.61 5.59 4.89
CA ALA A 120 -17.19 5.99 6.23
C ALA A 120 -17.54 7.45 6.49
N VAL A 121 -17.25 8.31 5.52
CA VAL A 121 -17.61 9.75 5.61
C VAL A 121 -19.12 9.91 5.81
N ALA A 122 -19.94 9.19 5.03
CA ALA A 122 -21.39 9.23 5.15
C ALA A 122 -21.90 8.72 6.51
N MET A 123 -21.32 7.63 7.04
CA MET A 123 -21.64 7.11 8.37
C MET A 123 -21.25 8.11 9.47
N ALA A 124 -20.06 8.71 9.38
CA ALA A 124 -19.61 9.71 10.33
C ALA A 124 -20.49 10.97 10.31
N LEU A 125 -20.88 11.46 9.13
CA LEU A 125 -21.82 12.59 8.99
C LEU A 125 -23.17 12.24 9.60
N ALA A 126 -23.70 11.02 9.41
CA ALA A 126 -24.96 10.57 9.99
C ALA A 126 -24.90 10.52 11.53
N VAL A 127 -23.76 10.10 12.12
CA VAL A 127 -23.54 10.16 13.58
C VAL A 127 -23.47 11.61 14.07
N LEU A 128 -22.81 12.49 13.33
CA LEU A 128 -22.68 13.90 13.68
C LEU A 128 -24.03 14.65 13.60
N ASP A 129 -24.87 14.31 12.64
CA ASP A 129 -26.21 14.91 12.42
C ASP A 129 -27.22 14.50 13.50
N SER A 130 -27.12 13.27 14.02
CA SER A 130 -28.11 12.71 14.94
C SER A 130 -28.02 13.33 16.33
N SER A 131 -29.18 13.60 16.94
CA SER A 131 -29.31 13.93 18.35
C SER A 131 -29.65 12.72 19.24
N GLU A 132 -29.88 11.54 18.64
CA GLU A 132 -30.39 10.36 19.34
C GLU A 132 -29.34 9.26 19.53
N ILE A 133 -28.29 9.26 18.72
CA ILE A 133 -27.22 8.26 18.80
C ILE A 133 -26.37 8.52 20.03
N ALA A 134 -26.28 7.53 20.92
CA ALA A 134 -25.45 7.59 22.12
C ALA A 134 -23.97 7.41 21.75
N HIS A 135 -23.08 8.30 22.24
CA HIS A 135 -21.65 8.25 21.97
C HIS A 135 -20.82 9.04 22.98
N PRO A 136 -19.54 8.64 23.22
CA PRO A 136 -18.54 9.49 23.88
C PRO A 136 -18.29 10.79 23.12
N ALA A 137 -17.48 11.69 23.65
CA ALA A 137 -16.98 12.81 22.84
C ALA A 137 -16.31 12.28 21.58
N LEU A 138 -16.69 12.86 20.40
CA LEU A 138 -16.17 12.44 19.11
C LEU A 138 -15.19 13.47 18.55
N GLU A 139 -14.11 12.96 17.98
CA GLU A 139 -13.18 13.68 17.12
C GLU A 139 -13.24 13.01 15.74
N VAL A 140 -14.12 13.51 14.85
CA VAL A 140 -14.25 12.96 13.49
C VAL A 140 -13.17 13.56 12.62
N VAL A 141 -12.39 12.71 11.97
CA VAL A 141 -11.28 13.13 11.12
C VAL A 141 -11.51 12.63 9.70
N PHE A 142 -11.59 13.57 8.78
CA PHE A 142 -11.63 13.30 7.35
C PHE A 142 -10.32 13.74 6.73
N THR A 143 -9.55 12.79 6.23
CA THR A 143 -8.29 13.02 5.52
C THR A 143 -8.53 13.18 4.03
N VAL A 144 -7.52 13.62 3.30
CA VAL A 144 -7.54 13.77 1.85
C VAL A 144 -6.31 13.10 1.24
N ASP A 145 -6.40 12.79 -0.07
CA ASP A 145 -5.29 12.26 -0.85
C ASP A 145 -4.67 10.99 -0.23
N GLU A 146 -5.54 10.13 0.35
CA GLU A 146 -5.17 8.81 0.85
C GLU A 146 -4.64 7.94 -0.29
N GLU A 147 -5.41 7.88 -1.38
CA GLU A 147 -5.25 7.00 -2.55
C GLU A 147 -3.97 7.24 -3.36
N ILE A 148 -3.31 8.35 -3.13
CA ILE A 148 -2.05 8.72 -3.79
C ILE A 148 -0.85 8.73 -2.83
N GLY A 149 -1.02 8.10 -1.65
CA GLY A 149 0.05 7.89 -0.68
C GLY A 149 -0.16 8.52 0.69
N MET A 150 -1.42 8.71 1.10
CA MET A 150 -1.78 9.23 2.44
C MET A 150 -1.22 10.66 2.70
N GLU A 151 -1.16 11.50 1.65
CA GLU A 151 -0.52 12.82 1.73
C GLU A 151 -1.24 13.71 2.76
N GLY A 152 -2.57 13.64 2.84
CA GLY A 152 -3.37 14.38 3.82
C GLY A 152 -3.03 14.00 5.25
N ALA A 153 -3.06 12.72 5.58
CA ALA A 153 -2.76 12.24 6.92
C ALA A 153 -1.30 12.49 7.33
N GLN A 154 -0.36 12.49 6.38
CA GLN A 154 1.03 12.85 6.65
C GLN A 154 1.18 14.31 7.09
N GLY A 155 0.36 15.21 6.55
CA GLY A 155 0.39 16.64 6.86
C GLY A 155 -0.63 17.10 7.91
N LEU A 156 -1.43 16.20 8.47
CA LEU A 156 -2.48 16.50 9.44
C LEU A 156 -1.88 17.11 10.73
N ASP A 157 -2.55 18.15 11.26
CA ASP A 157 -2.21 18.71 12.59
C ASP A 157 -2.78 17.85 13.73
N PHE A 158 -2.06 16.82 14.12
CA PHE A 158 -2.41 15.92 15.22
C PHE A 158 -2.52 16.60 16.58
N SER A 159 -2.03 17.85 16.75
CA SER A 159 -2.19 18.59 18.00
C SER A 159 -3.66 18.93 18.32
N GLN A 160 -4.52 18.87 17.32
CA GLN A 160 -5.96 19.07 17.47
C GLN A 160 -6.66 17.83 18.10
N LEU A 161 -5.99 16.67 18.17
CA LEU A 161 -6.57 15.41 18.62
C LEU A 161 -6.11 15.04 20.03
N SER A 162 -7.07 14.72 20.89
CA SER A 162 -6.85 14.30 22.28
C SER A 162 -7.18 12.83 22.51
N ALA A 163 -8.07 12.26 21.71
CA ALA A 163 -8.51 10.89 21.82
C ALA A 163 -7.38 9.88 21.57
N ARG A 164 -7.51 8.71 22.22
CA ARG A 164 -6.57 7.57 22.09
C ARG A 164 -7.29 6.26 21.77
N ARG A 165 -8.55 6.34 21.37
CA ARG A 165 -9.33 5.25 20.80
C ARG A 165 -9.77 5.69 19.40
N MET A 166 -9.59 4.85 18.39
CA MET A 166 -9.92 5.19 16.99
C MET A 166 -10.68 4.05 16.32
N LEU A 167 -11.78 4.41 15.70
CA LEU A 167 -12.55 3.61 14.78
C LEU A 167 -12.27 4.13 13.37
N ASN A 168 -11.54 3.39 12.57
CA ASN A 168 -11.35 3.66 11.16
C ASN A 168 -12.32 2.78 10.38
N VAL A 169 -13.05 3.34 9.42
CA VAL A 169 -14.09 2.61 8.68
C VAL A 169 -13.68 2.45 7.22
N ASP A 170 -12.44 2.05 7.02
CA ASP A 170 -11.70 2.01 5.76
C ASP A 170 -11.20 0.59 5.47
N SER A 171 -12.09 -0.39 5.66
CA SER A 171 -11.87 -1.80 5.31
C SER A 171 -13.02 -2.28 4.44
N GLU A 172 -12.74 -3.23 3.53
CA GLU A 172 -13.64 -3.57 2.42
C GLU A 172 -14.36 -4.91 2.60
N ASP A 173 -14.11 -5.62 3.71
CA ASP A 173 -14.68 -6.92 4.01
C ASP A 173 -15.41 -6.91 5.37
N GLU A 174 -16.72 -7.17 5.35
CA GLU A 174 -17.52 -7.23 6.57
C GLU A 174 -17.08 -8.39 7.48
N GLY A 175 -16.94 -8.10 8.77
CA GLY A 175 -16.56 -9.10 9.77
C GLY A 175 -15.08 -9.35 9.90
N ILE A 176 -14.26 -8.58 9.19
CA ILE A 176 -12.82 -8.50 9.38
C ILE A 176 -12.49 -7.25 10.20
N PHE A 177 -11.68 -7.43 11.23
CA PHE A 177 -11.08 -6.32 11.97
C PHE A 177 -9.60 -6.28 11.66
N THR A 178 -9.19 -5.26 10.91
CA THR A 178 -7.78 -4.97 10.68
C THR A 178 -7.21 -4.25 11.89
N VAL A 179 -6.10 -4.79 12.43
CA VAL A 179 -5.51 -4.36 13.71
C VAL A 179 -4.02 -4.07 13.64
N SER A 180 -3.47 -4.11 12.45
CA SER A 180 -2.05 -3.83 12.18
C SER A 180 -1.83 -3.61 10.70
N CYS A 181 -0.88 -2.76 10.34
CA CYS A 181 -0.43 -2.60 8.97
C CYS A 181 1.08 -2.37 8.89
N ALA A 182 1.68 -2.65 7.73
CA ALA A 182 3.09 -2.40 7.54
C ALA A 182 3.36 -0.90 7.32
N GLY A 183 4.39 -0.41 7.99
CA GLY A 183 5.09 0.79 7.53
C GLY A 183 5.99 0.47 6.35
N GLY A 184 6.35 1.48 5.57
CA GLY A 184 7.18 1.33 4.38
C GLY A 184 8.29 2.36 4.27
N ALA A 185 9.20 2.10 3.33
CA ALA A 185 10.20 3.06 2.87
C ALA A 185 10.82 2.59 1.55
N SER A 186 11.19 3.52 0.67
CA SER A 186 11.99 3.25 -0.52
C SER A 186 13.47 3.51 -0.23
N ALA A 187 14.28 2.45 -0.30
CA ALA A 187 15.71 2.47 -0.08
C ALA A 187 16.44 2.67 -1.43
N ASN A 188 16.90 3.89 -1.68
CA ASN A 188 17.57 4.30 -2.92
C ASN A 188 19.08 4.20 -2.76
N VAL A 189 19.69 3.22 -3.41
CA VAL A 189 21.14 2.98 -3.41
C VAL A 189 21.79 3.62 -4.63
N SER A 190 22.96 4.23 -4.44
CA SER A 190 23.81 4.73 -5.52
C SER A 190 25.26 4.33 -5.25
N ILE A 191 25.88 3.64 -6.23
CA ILE A 191 27.29 3.20 -6.15
C ILE A 191 28.02 3.69 -7.39
N GLY A 192 29.02 4.55 -7.22
CA GLY A 192 29.88 5.01 -8.30
C GLY A 192 30.70 3.86 -8.89
N LEU A 193 30.74 3.76 -10.21
CA LEU A 193 31.45 2.71 -10.96
C LEU A 193 32.50 3.33 -11.87
N THR A 194 33.45 2.51 -12.32
CA THR A 194 34.50 2.94 -13.23
C THR A 194 34.47 2.08 -14.48
N SER A 195 34.49 2.70 -15.65
CA SER A 195 34.61 2.04 -16.95
C SER A 195 36.01 2.22 -17.52
N ALA A 196 36.35 1.37 -18.47
CA ALA A 196 37.59 1.43 -19.24
C ALA A 196 37.34 0.95 -20.67
N PRO A 197 38.19 1.32 -21.66
CA PRO A 197 38.09 0.82 -23.02
C PRO A 197 37.95 -0.68 -23.10
N CYS A 198 37.10 -1.17 -24.03
CA CYS A 198 36.80 -2.57 -24.22
C CYS A 198 36.71 -2.89 -25.70
N ALA A 199 37.33 -3.99 -26.11
CA ALA A 199 37.29 -4.52 -27.46
C ALA A 199 36.86 -6.01 -27.47
N LEU A 200 36.21 -6.47 -26.41
CA LEU A 200 35.70 -7.82 -26.29
C LEU A 200 34.39 -7.99 -27.04
N ALA A 201 34.04 -9.22 -27.38
CA ALA A 201 32.74 -9.54 -27.95
C ALA A 201 31.64 -9.33 -26.87
N CYS A 202 30.46 -8.88 -27.30
CA CYS A 202 29.35 -8.61 -26.38
C CYS A 202 28.24 -9.66 -26.51
N ALA A 203 27.63 -9.97 -25.38
CA ALA A 203 26.43 -10.81 -25.29
C ALA A 203 25.39 -10.18 -24.37
N ARG A 204 24.12 -10.29 -24.73
CA ARG A 204 22.96 -9.92 -23.91
C ARG A 204 22.48 -11.14 -23.15
N LEU A 205 22.51 -11.04 -21.84
CA LEU A 205 21.91 -11.98 -20.92
C LEU A 205 20.53 -11.45 -20.52
N THR A 206 19.48 -12.24 -20.69
CA THR A 206 18.11 -11.88 -20.32
C THR A 206 17.53 -12.93 -19.39
N VAL A 207 16.87 -12.47 -18.32
CA VAL A 207 16.00 -13.27 -17.46
C VAL A 207 14.59 -12.75 -17.66
N SER A 208 13.63 -13.62 -18.01
CA SER A 208 12.26 -13.24 -18.34
C SER A 208 11.26 -14.37 -18.07
N GLY A 209 9.97 -14.12 -18.43
CA GLY A 209 8.91 -15.12 -18.28
C GLY A 209 8.40 -15.29 -16.85
N LEU A 210 8.76 -14.37 -15.92
CA LEU A 210 8.24 -14.34 -14.57
C LEU A 210 6.90 -13.61 -14.50
N ILE A 211 6.06 -13.97 -13.52
CA ILE A 211 4.74 -13.40 -13.34
C ILE A 211 4.82 -11.98 -12.76
N GLY A 212 5.75 -11.75 -11.81
CA GLY A 212 5.81 -10.52 -11.06
C GLY A 212 4.68 -10.40 -10.03
N GLY A 213 4.32 -9.18 -9.64
CA GLY A 213 3.21 -8.90 -8.71
C GLY A 213 3.52 -7.78 -7.73
N HIS A 214 2.56 -7.47 -6.84
CA HIS A 214 2.72 -6.42 -5.84
C HIS A 214 3.64 -6.87 -4.69
N SER A 215 4.69 -6.09 -4.41
CA SER A 215 5.74 -6.45 -3.44
C SER A 215 5.30 -6.45 -1.97
N GLY A 216 4.10 -5.96 -1.67
CA GLY A 216 3.45 -6.06 -0.36
C GLY A 216 2.50 -7.24 -0.31
N GLN A 217 1.35 -7.12 -0.95
CA GLN A 217 0.23 -8.08 -0.87
C GLN A 217 0.53 -9.47 -1.45
N GLU A 218 1.49 -9.59 -2.37
CA GLU A 218 1.80 -10.84 -3.06
C GLU A 218 3.23 -11.34 -2.81
N ILE A 219 3.96 -10.77 -1.86
CA ILE A 219 5.34 -11.16 -1.55
C ILE A 219 5.42 -12.60 -1.01
N ASP A 220 4.33 -13.09 -0.43
CA ASP A 220 4.17 -14.46 0.09
C ASP A 220 3.89 -15.51 -0.98
N ARG A 221 3.63 -15.10 -2.24
CA ARG A 221 3.35 -16.02 -3.35
C ARG A 221 4.58 -16.81 -3.82
N GLY A 222 5.76 -16.53 -3.28
CA GLY A 222 7.00 -17.24 -3.60
C GLY A 222 7.53 -16.98 -5.02
N ARG A 223 7.08 -15.86 -5.66
CA ARG A 223 7.52 -15.48 -7.00
C ARG A 223 8.98 -15.04 -7.00
N ALA A 224 9.68 -15.34 -8.09
CA ALA A 224 11.06 -14.96 -8.29
C ALA A 224 11.19 -13.45 -8.60
N ASN A 225 12.32 -12.88 -8.20
CA ASN A 225 12.72 -11.53 -8.57
C ASN A 225 13.77 -11.61 -9.69
N ALA A 226 13.47 -11.09 -10.88
CA ALA A 226 14.34 -11.18 -12.05
C ALA A 226 15.72 -10.55 -11.82
N ASN A 227 15.83 -9.46 -11.04
CA ASN A 227 17.11 -8.83 -10.72
C ASN A 227 18.03 -9.77 -9.95
N LEU A 228 17.48 -10.52 -9.00
CA LEU A 228 18.26 -11.49 -8.22
C LEU A 228 18.64 -12.71 -9.05
N LEU A 229 17.75 -13.21 -9.90
CA LEU A 229 18.07 -14.31 -10.81
C LEU A 229 19.17 -13.89 -11.78
N LEU A 230 19.11 -12.65 -12.31
CA LEU A 230 20.20 -12.07 -13.11
C LEU A 230 21.54 -12.10 -12.34
N GLY A 231 21.53 -11.65 -11.08
CA GLY A 231 22.72 -11.67 -10.21
C GLY A 231 23.30 -13.08 -10.02
N ARG A 232 22.42 -14.10 -9.89
CA ARG A 232 22.83 -15.50 -9.77
C ARG A 232 23.50 -16.01 -11.04
N VAL A 233 22.95 -15.69 -12.22
CA VAL A 233 23.58 -16.09 -13.51
C VAL A 233 24.91 -15.37 -13.69
N LEU A 234 24.98 -14.06 -13.44
CA LEU A 234 26.23 -13.30 -13.52
C LEU A 234 27.32 -13.89 -12.62
N ASN A 235 26.96 -14.25 -11.39
CA ASN A 235 27.90 -14.91 -10.49
C ASN A 235 28.33 -16.29 -10.99
N ALA A 236 27.41 -17.10 -11.52
CA ALA A 236 27.74 -18.42 -12.05
C ALA A 236 28.72 -18.33 -13.24
N VAL A 237 28.53 -17.34 -14.11
CA VAL A 237 29.46 -17.04 -15.21
C VAL A 237 30.79 -16.58 -14.65
N GLN A 238 30.82 -15.62 -13.70
CA GLN A 238 32.05 -15.05 -13.15
C GLN A 238 32.93 -16.08 -12.43
N CYS A 239 32.33 -17.09 -11.84
CA CYS A 239 33.12 -18.20 -11.22
C CYS A 239 33.94 -19.03 -12.19
N LYS A 240 33.66 -18.96 -13.50
CA LYS A 240 34.29 -19.79 -14.52
C LYS A 240 34.92 -19.01 -15.68
N ILE A 241 34.37 -17.83 -15.97
CA ILE A 241 34.69 -17.02 -17.13
C ILE A 241 34.88 -15.57 -16.68
N SER A 242 35.99 -14.94 -17.09
CA SER A 242 36.19 -13.52 -16.91
C SER A 242 35.32 -12.73 -17.90
N PHE A 243 34.54 -11.79 -17.40
CA PHE A 243 33.77 -10.86 -18.20
C PHE A 243 33.76 -9.47 -17.56
N ARG A 244 33.35 -8.48 -18.32
CA ARG A 244 33.11 -7.11 -17.87
C ARG A 244 31.66 -6.74 -18.21
N LEU A 245 30.95 -6.07 -17.28
CA LEU A 245 29.62 -5.54 -17.55
C LEU A 245 29.69 -4.28 -18.40
N VAL A 246 28.81 -4.18 -19.40
CA VAL A 246 28.56 -2.99 -20.17
C VAL A 246 27.39 -2.21 -19.59
N SER A 247 26.28 -2.91 -19.31
CA SER A 247 25.08 -2.38 -18.69
C SER A 247 24.28 -3.49 -18.04
N ALA A 248 23.36 -3.12 -17.14
CA ALA A 248 22.33 -4.02 -16.65
C ALA A 248 21.10 -3.22 -16.20
N ALA A 249 19.92 -3.81 -16.33
CA ALA A 249 18.67 -3.20 -15.89
C ALA A 249 17.60 -4.24 -15.57
N GLY A 250 16.69 -3.91 -14.64
CA GLY A 250 15.50 -4.71 -14.40
C GLY A 250 14.53 -4.02 -13.43
N GLY A 251 13.23 -4.27 -13.67
CA GLY A 251 12.13 -3.67 -12.92
C GLY A 251 11.84 -2.21 -13.30
N LEU A 252 10.58 -1.80 -13.09
CA LEU A 252 10.09 -0.48 -13.48
C LEU A 252 9.50 0.32 -12.30
N LYS A 253 9.07 -0.39 -11.24
CA LYS A 253 8.47 0.20 -10.04
C LYS A 253 9.06 -0.46 -8.80
N ASP A 254 9.28 0.30 -7.75
CA ASP A 254 9.84 -0.19 -6.50
C ASP A 254 8.88 -1.14 -5.75
N ASN A 255 7.58 -0.90 -5.87
CA ASN A 255 6.53 -1.72 -5.26
C ASN A 255 6.06 -2.92 -6.09
N ALA A 256 6.75 -3.23 -7.20
CA ALA A 256 6.48 -4.40 -8.03
C ALA A 256 7.65 -5.39 -7.98
N ILE A 257 7.35 -6.69 -7.95
CA ILE A 257 8.34 -7.76 -8.09
C ILE A 257 8.76 -7.79 -9.56
N PRO A 258 10.05 -7.56 -9.89
CA PRO A 258 10.52 -7.54 -11.29
C PRO A 258 10.31 -8.87 -12.00
N ASN A 259 9.64 -8.83 -13.15
CA ASN A 259 9.36 -9.99 -13.99
C ASN A 259 10.35 -10.19 -15.14
N ALA A 260 11.23 -9.23 -15.37
CA ALA A 260 12.31 -9.30 -16.34
C ALA A 260 13.52 -8.47 -15.90
N ALA A 261 14.71 -8.92 -16.29
CA ALA A 261 15.97 -8.20 -16.13
C ALA A 261 16.93 -8.59 -17.24
N GLU A 262 17.84 -7.68 -17.60
CA GLU A 262 18.85 -7.93 -18.60
C GLU A 262 20.23 -7.37 -18.22
N ALA A 263 21.28 -7.91 -18.82
CA ALA A 263 22.63 -7.37 -18.75
C ALA A 263 23.35 -7.55 -20.09
N VAL A 264 24.24 -6.63 -20.43
CA VAL A 264 25.18 -6.79 -21.54
C VAL A 264 26.56 -7.08 -20.97
N LEU A 265 27.12 -8.21 -21.38
CA LEU A 265 28.42 -8.71 -20.95
C LEU A 265 29.44 -8.54 -22.10
N ALA A 266 30.63 -8.11 -21.77
CA ALA A 266 31.78 -8.15 -22.67
C ALA A 266 32.73 -9.26 -22.22
N LEU A 267 32.93 -10.26 -23.06
CA LEU A 267 33.76 -11.45 -22.78
C LEU A 267 34.51 -11.91 -24.05
N ARG A 268 35.46 -12.82 -23.90
CA ARG A 268 36.17 -13.36 -25.05
C ARG A 268 35.24 -14.18 -25.93
N GLU A 269 35.36 -14.08 -27.24
CA GLU A 269 34.51 -14.81 -28.20
C GLU A 269 34.56 -16.31 -27.97
N GLU A 270 35.74 -16.86 -27.64
CA GLU A 270 35.95 -18.28 -27.33
C GLU A 270 35.19 -18.76 -26.07
N ASP A 271 34.84 -17.86 -25.15
CA ASP A 271 34.08 -18.16 -23.92
C ASP A 271 32.56 -18.13 -24.09
N MET A 272 32.06 -17.63 -25.24
CA MET A 272 30.63 -17.51 -25.52
C MET A 272 29.86 -18.84 -25.42
N PRO A 273 30.35 -19.97 -25.96
CA PRO A 273 29.64 -21.25 -25.83
C PRO A 273 29.53 -21.68 -24.37
N ALA A 274 30.61 -21.58 -23.60
CA ALA A 274 30.60 -21.95 -22.18
C ALA A 274 29.70 -21.05 -21.34
N ALA A 275 29.63 -19.73 -21.63
CA ALA A 275 28.70 -18.82 -20.97
C ALA A 275 27.23 -19.18 -21.25
N ARG A 276 26.89 -19.62 -22.45
CA ARG A 276 25.55 -20.11 -22.81
C ARG A 276 25.18 -21.38 -22.04
N GLU A 277 26.11 -22.32 -21.93
CA GLU A 277 25.89 -23.57 -21.16
C GLU A 277 25.63 -23.26 -19.69
N ILE A 278 26.35 -22.28 -19.10
CA ILE A 278 26.14 -21.84 -17.73
C ILE A 278 24.76 -21.20 -17.59
N ALA A 279 24.36 -20.32 -18.51
CA ALA A 279 23.04 -19.69 -18.49
C ALA A 279 21.92 -20.73 -18.60
N ALA A 280 22.05 -21.73 -19.50
CA ALA A 280 21.09 -22.82 -19.63
C ALA A 280 21.00 -23.70 -18.37
N ALA A 281 22.13 -23.96 -17.71
CA ALA A 281 22.15 -24.67 -16.44
C ALA A 281 21.41 -23.90 -15.34
N CYS A 282 21.61 -22.58 -15.25
CA CYS A 282 20.87 -21.73 -14.33
C CYS A 282 19.37 -21.75 -14.63
N GLU A 283 18.95 -21.67 -15.91
CA GLU A 283 17.53 -21.80 -16.28
C GLU A 283 16.94 -23.12 -15.79
N ALA A 284 17.63 -24.23 -15.98
CA ALA A 284 17.17 -25.54 -15.54
C ALA A 284 16.98 -25.61 -14.02
N ASP A 285 17.84 -24.94 -13.25
CA ASP A 285 17.72 -24.85 -11.80
C ASP A 285 16.55 -23.94 -11.39
N PHE A 286 16.40 -22.77 -12.02
CA PHE A 286 15.30 -21.83 -11.74
C PHE A 286 13.93 -22.45 -12.05
N ARG A 287 13.81 -23.21 -13.14
CA ARG A 287 12.58 -23.95 -13.49
C ARG A 287 12.18 -24.98 -12.42
N LYS A 288 13.15 -25.57 -11.71
CA LYS A 288 12.88 -26.47 -10.59
C LYS A 288 12.49 -25.69 -9.33
N GLU A 289 13.25 -24.64 -9.00
CA GLU A 289 13.05 -23.85 -7.79
C GLU A 289 11.69 -23.13 -7.79
N TYR A 290 11.28 -22.62 -8.96
CA TYR A 290 10.07 -21.79 -9.13
C TYR A 290 8.97 -22.49 -9.94
N ALA A 291 8.97 -23.82 -10.00
CA ALA A 291 8.02 -24.58 -10.81
C ALA A 291 6.55 -24.25 -10.54
N ALA A 292 6.18 -23.91 -9.30
CA ALA A 292 4.83 -23.57 -8.90
C ALA A 292 4.50 -22.07 -9.07
N ALA A 293 5.47 -21.19 -8.81
CA ALA A 293 5.24 -19.75 -8.75
C ALA A 293 5.52 -19.03 -10.09
N ASP A 294 6.56 -19.46 -10.81
CA ASP A 294 7.03 -18.87 -12.07
C ASP A 294 7.42 -19.95 -13.11
N PRO A 295 6.49 -20.79 -13.58
CA PRO A 295 6.77 -21.90 -14.48
C PRO A 295 7.32 -21.47 -15.84
N GLY A 296 7.13 -20.19 -16.21
CA GLY A 296 7.56 -19.59 -17.47
C GLY A 296 8.99 -19.05 -17.47
N VAL A 297 9.75 -19.18 -16.36
CA VAL A 297 11.10 -18.61 -16.26
C VAL A 297 12.01 -19.06 -17.39
N THR A 298 12.70 -18.09 -18.03
CA THR A 298 13.67 -18.33 -19.11
C THR A 298 14.93 -17.51 -18.88
N VAL A 299 16.07 -18.08 -19.29
CA VAL A 299 17.37 -17.40 -19.29
C VAL A 299 18.01 -17.56 -20.68
N ALA A 300 18.26 -16.45 -21.35
CA ALA A 300 18.88 -16.47 -22.68
C ALA A 300 20.19 -15.67 -22.69
N LEU A 301 21.19 -16.16 -23.42
CA LEU A 301 22.42 -15.43 -23.72
C LEU A 301 22.62 -15.38 -25.25
N GLU A 302 22.46 -14.18 -25.80
CA GLU A 302 22.50 -13.94 -27.24
C GLU A 302 23.63 -12.96 -27.61
N PRO A 303 24.18 -12.99 -28.83
CA PRO A 303 25.12 -11.97 -29.29
C PRO A 303 24.53 -10.56 -29.16
N ALA A 304 25.33 -9.59 -28.77
CA ALA A 304 24.97 -8.19 -28.73
C ALA A 304 25.93 -7.32 -29.54
N PRO A 305 25.55 -6.09 -29.93
CA PRO A 305 26.45 -5.16 -30.60
C PRO A 305 27.73 -4.92 -29.78
N ALA A 306 28.86 -4.77 -30.50
CA ALA A 306 30.13 -4.46 -29.88
C ALA A 306 30.06 -3.15 -29.06
N CYS A 307 30.88 -3.05 -28.01
CA CYS A 307 30.99 -1.86 -27.18
C CYS A 307 32.43 -1.35 -27.14
N ASP A 308 32.59 -0.05 -27.00
CA ASP A 308 33.91 0.60 -26.88
C ASP A 308 34.34 0.77 -25.42
N GLN A 309 33.38 0.64 -24.50
CA GLN A 309 33.58 0.80 -23.06
C GLN A 309 32.84 -0.31 -22.31
N ALA A 310 33.44 -0.78 -21.22
CA ALA A 310 32.78 -1.65 -20.26
C ALA A 310 33.30 -1.32 -18.85
N LEU A 311 32.54 -1.67 -17.83
CA LEU A 311 32.99 -1.53 -16.43
C LEU A 311 34.34 -2.24 -16.24
N THR A 312 35.19 -1.75 -15.36
CA THR A 312 36.38 -2.50 -14.95
C THR A 312 35.97 -3.83 -14.30
N GLU A 313 36.91 -4.77 -14.20
CA GLU A 313 36.65 -6.06 -13.51
C GLU A 313 36.21 -5.83 -12.05
N GLU A 314 36.85 -4.88 -11.34
CA GLU A 314 36.48 -4.49 -9.98
C GLU A 314 35.06 -3.93 -9.91
N ALA A 315 34.68 -3.01 -10.80
CA ALA A 315 33.36 -2.44 -10.84
C ALA A 315 32.30 -3.52 -11.18
N THR A 316 32.58 -4.41 -12.13
CA THR A 316 31.76 -5.58 -12.47
C THR A 316 31.53 -6.47 -11.24
N LEU A 317 32.59 -6.79 -10.50
CA LEU A 317 32.51 -7.60 -9.29
C LEU A 317 31.63 -6.94 -8.22
N ARG A 318 31.72 -5.61 -8.06
CA ARG A 318 30.87 -4.84 -7.13
C ARG A 318 29.39 -4.96 -7.48
N VAL A 319 29.04 -4.88 -8.78
CA VAL A 319 27.66 -5.06 -9.24
C VAL A 319 27.14 -6.47 -8.94
N VAL A 320 27.93 -7.50 -9.27
CA VAL A 320 27.55 -8.90 -8.99
C VAL A 320 27.38 -9.13 -7.49
N ARG A 321 28.29 -8.63 -6.66
CA ARG A 321 28.20 -8.72 -5.19
C ARG A 321 26.97 -8.00 -4.64
N PHE A 322 26.62 -6.82 -5.19
CA PHE A 322 25.39 -6.11 -4.81
C PHE A 322 24.15 -7.00 -5.02
N LEU A 323 23.99 -7.55 -6.22
CA LEU A 323 22.84 -8.40 -6.55
C LEU A 323 22.74 -9.68 -5.72
N LEU A 324 23.89 -10.24 -5.29
CA LEU A 324 23.91 -11.43 -4.45
C LEU A 324 23.60 -11.16 -2.97
N LEU A 325 23.93 -9.97 -2.47
CA LEU A 325 23.90 -9.66 -1.04
C LEU A 325 22.77 -8.73 -0.63
N VAL A 326 22.17 -8.02 -1.58
CA VAL A 326 21.05 -7.11 -1.26
C VAL A 326 19.88 -7.88 -0.64
N PRO A 327 19.35 -7.43 0.50
CA PRO A 327 18.18 -8.05 1.09
C PRO A 327 17.00 -8.09 0.12
N ASN A 328 16.32 -9.24 0.04
CA ASN A 328 15.11 -9.38 -0.77
C ASN A 328 14.21 -10.51 -0.24
N GLY A 329 12.91 -10.41 -0.50
CA GLY A 329 11.91 -11.39 -0.08
C GLY A 329 11.47 -11.19 1.37
N ILE A 330 10.88 -12.24 1.94
CA ILE A 330 10.37 -12.24 3.31
C ILE A 330 11.56 -12.35 4.28
N ALA A 331 11.69 -11.36 5.16
CA ALA A 331 12.69 -11.36 6.21
C ALA A 331 12.16 -11.91 7.54
N ALA A 332 10.87 -11.74 7.82
CA ALA A 332 10.21 -12.32 9.00
C ALA A 332 8.71 -12.51 8.76
N MET A 333 8.16 -13.57 9.34
CA MET A 333 6.73 -13.82 9.51
C MET A 333 6.28 -13.34 10.89
N SER A 334 5.03 -12.92 11.02
CA SER A 334 4.45 -12.57 12.30
C SER A 334 4.34 -13.81 13.20
N MET A 335 4.71 -13.64 14.46
CA MET A 335 4.52 -14.67 15.50
C MET A 335 3.18 -14.53 16.23
N ASP A 336 2.51 -13.39 16.04
CA ASP A 336 1.23 -13.09 16.68
C ASP A 336 0.04 -13.39 15.75
N ILE A 337 0.20 -13.15 14.44
CA ILE A 337 -0.85 -13.36 13.44
C ILE A 337 -0.36 -14.40 12.43
N PRO A 338 -0.89 -15.64 12.49
CA PRO A 338 -0.45 -16.71 11.59
C PRO A 338 -0.66 -16.35 10.11
N GLY A 339 0.36 -16.63 9.28
CA GLY A 339 0.30 -16.39 7.84
C GLY A 339 0.67 -14.96 7.41
N LEU A 340 0.72 -14.00 8.34
CA LEU A 340 1.09 -12.62 8.02
C LEU A 340 2.60 -12.48 7.79
N VAL A 341 2.97 -11.90 6.65
CA VAL A 341 4.34 -11.40 6.44
C VAL A 341 4.54 -10.17 7.33
N GLN A 342 5.49 -10.23 8.26
CA GLN A 342 5.79 -9.12 9.15
C GLN A 342 6.77 -8.14 8.53
N THR A 343 7.82 -8.66 7.87
CA THR A 343 8.93 -7.85 7.35
C THR A 343 9.37 -8.40 6.01
N SER A 344 9.50 -7.53 5.01
CA SER A 344 9.96 -7.89 3.68
C SER A 344 10.79 -6.78 3.03
N CYS A 345 11.51 -7.16 1.99
CA CYS A 345 12.23 -6.26 1.11
C CYS A 345 12.07 -6.73 -0.33
N ASN A 346 11.94 -5.82 -1.28
CA ASN A 346 11.87 -6.13 -2.71
C ASN A 346 12.81 -5.20 -3.48
N LEU A 347 13.82 -5.75 -4.14
CA LEU A 347 14.63 -5.02 -5.11
C LEU A 347 13.80 -4.76 -6.37
N GLY A 348 13.03 -3.68 -6.38
CA GLY A 348 12.05 -3.36 -7.43
C GLY A 348 12.66 -2.74 -8.67
N ILE A 349 13.71 -1.92 -8.53
CA ILE A 349 14.40 -1.26 -9.64
C ILE A 349 15.90 -1.48 -9.51
N PHE A 350 16.53 -1.82 -10.61
CA PHE A 350 17.98 -1.98 -10.70
C PHE A 350 18.47 -1.47 -12.05
N HIS A 351 19.49 -0.63 -12.04
CA HIS A 351 20.05 -0.07 -13.25
C HIS A 351 21.57 0.19 -13.13
N VAL A 352 22.34 -0.21 -14.12
CA VAL A 352 23.79 -0.05 -14.22
C VAL A 352 24.13 0.63 -15.54
N THR A 353 24.84 1.75 -15.42
CA THR A 353 25.47 2.47 -16.54
C THR A 353 26.98 2.30 -16.52
N ASP A 354 27.67 3.05 -17.38
CA ASP A 354 29.15 3.12 -17.43
C ASP A 354 29.79 3.76 -16.19
N SER A 355 29.02 4.44 -15.35
CA SER A 355 29.54 5.25 -14.24
C SER A 355 28.82 5.05 -12.90
N VAL A 356 27.65 4.44 -12.90
CA VAL A 356 26.85 4.28 -11.68
C VAL A 356 25.96 3.05 -11.69
N LEU A 357 25.85 2.40 -10.53
CA LEU A 357 24.74 1.49 -10.19
C LEU A 357 23.73 2.28 -9.36
N THR A 358 22.49 2.26 -9.78
CA THR A 358 21.35 2.73 -8.99
C THR A 358 20.39 1.56 -8.71
N ALA A 359 19.84 1.51 -7.51
CA ALA A 359 18.88 0.48 -7.14
C ALA A 359 17.86 1.04 -6.15
N VAL A 360 16.60 0.61 -6.28
CA VAL A 360 15.53 0.97 -5.37
C VAL A 360 14.90 -0.28 -4.81
N SER A 361 14.92 -0.39 -3.48
CA SER A 361 14.26 -1.48 -2.75
C SER A 361 13.10 -0.94 -1.94
N SER A 362 11.92 -1.55 -2.09
CA SER A 362 10.77 -1.31 -1.21
C SER A 362 10.93 -2.14 0.05
N VAL A 363 11.03 -1.48 1.20
CA VAL A 363 11.15 -2.11 2.52
C VAL A 363 9.83 -1.95 3.26
N ARG A 364 9.27 -3.05 3.77
CA ARG A 364 8.01 -3.06 4.52
C ARG A 364 8.15 -3.83 5.82
N SER A 365 7.54 -3.33 6.88
CA SER A 365 7.45 -4.06 8.16
C SER A 365 6.31 -3.50 9.01
N SER A 366 5.54 -4.39 9.64
CA SER A 366 4.61 -4.02 10.71
C SER A 366 5.31 -3.81 12.06
N VAL A 367 6.65 -3.95 12.13
CA VAL A 367 7.48 -3.67 13.31
C VAL A 367 8.56 -2.68 12.94
N SER A 368 8.50 -1.46 13.50
CA SER A 368 9.36 -0.33 13.13
C SER A 368 10.84 -0.63 13.27
N SER A 369 11.26 -1.33 14.33
CA SER A 369 12.66 -1.70 14.54
C SER A 369 13.19 -2.66 13.49
N GLN A 370 12.36 -3.56 12.95
CA GLN A 370 12.75 -4.48 11.88
C GLN A 370 12.87 -3.77 10.52
N LYS A 371 11.99 -2.77 10.25
CA LYS A 371 12.17 -1.89 9.10
C LYS A 371 13.53 -1.18 9.14
N GLN A 372 13.87 -0.61 10.28
CA GLN A 372 15.16 0.07 10.46
C GLN A 372 16.34 -0.91 10.30
N MET A 373 16.23 -2.14 10.80
CA MET A 373 17.27 -3.16 10.62
C MET A 373 17.51 -3.50 9.15
N LEU A 374 16.46 -3.63 8.32
CA LEU A 374 16.63 -3.86 6.88
C LEU A 374 17.27 -2.67 6.17
N LEU A 375 16.85 -1.45 6.48
CA LEU A 375 17.46 -0.21 5.95
C LEU A 375 18.95 -0.14 6.33
N ALA A 376 19.31 -0.45 7.58
CA ALA A 376 20.69 -0.48 8.03
C ALA A 376 21.52 -1.56 7.29
N ARG A 377 20.96 -2.72 6.98
CA ARG A 377 21.65 -3.76 6.18
C ARG A 377 21.92 -3.29 4.75
N ILE A 378 20.95 -2.61 4.12
CA ILE A 378 21.12 -2.06 2.77
C ILE A 378 22.18 -0.94 2.79
N ASP A 379 22.16 -0.08 3.81
CA ASP A 379 23.14 0.99 3.97
C ASP A 379 24.57 0.45 4.16
N ALA A 380 24.73 -0.52 5.06
CA ALA A 380 26.02 -1.18 5.29
C ALA A 380 26.57 -1.84 4.01
N LEU A 381 25.71 -2.53 3.24
CA LEU A 381 26.09 -3.10 1.94
C LEU A 381 26.52 -2.00 0.95
N SER A 382 25.76 -0.91 0.87
CA SER A 382 26.06 0.22 -0.01
C SER A 382 27.42 0.82 0.32
N GLN A 383 27.70 1.08 1.59
CA GLN A 383 28.98 1.60 2.07
C GLN A 383 30.15 0.66 1.80
N LEU A 384 29.98 -0.66 2.05
CA LEU A 384 30.99 -1.68 1.75
C LEU A 384 31.36 -1.71 0.26
N LEU A 385 30.41 -1.38 -0.61
CA LEU A 385 30.62 -1.30 -2.05
C LEU A 385 30.96 0.12 -2.54
N GLY A 386 31.28 1.06 -1.62
CA GLY A 386 31.70 2.43 -1.94
C GLY A 386 30.57 3.31 -2.46
N GLY A 387 29.36 3.09 -2.02
CA GLY A 387 28.16 3.84 -2.36
C GLY A 387 27.47 4.47 -1.15
N SER A 388 26.24 4.87 -1.33
CA SER A 388 25.39 5.51 -0.32
C SER A 388 23.94 5.07 -0.46
N LEU A 389 23.19 5.17 0.63
CA LEU A 389 21.75 4.98 0.71
C LEU A 389 21.06 6.33 0.93
N HIS A 390 19.97 6.58 0.20
CA HIS A 390 19.01 7.65 0.47
C HIS A 390 17.62 7.05 0.66
N VAL A 391 16.96 7.32 1.81
CA VAL A 391 15.63 6.79 2.13
C VAL A 391 14.58 7.83 1.79
N THR A 392 13.55 7.43 1.03
CA THR A 392 12.42 8.29 0.65
C THR A 392 11.09 7.60 0.95
N GLY A 393 9.99 8.35 0.98
CA GLY A 393 8.64 7.81 1.14
C GLY A 393 8.46 6.98 2.42
N ALA A 394 9.16 7.35 3.49
CA ALA A 394 9.07 6.60 4.75
C ALA A 394 7.78 6.94 5.48
N TYR A 395 7.03 5.90 5.87
CA TYR A 395 5.85 6.02 6.71
C TYR A 395 5.88 4.98 7.84
N PRO A 396 5.24 5.28 9.01
CA PRO A 396 5.26 4.41 10.17
C PRO A 396 4.40 3.17 9.97
N ALA A 397 4.66 2.14 10.78
CA ALA A 397 3.83 0.98 10.93
C ALA A 397 2.71 1.24 11.95
N TRP A 398 1.59 0.55 11.78
CA TRP A 398 0.65 0.30 12.85
C TRP A 398 0.99 -1.06 13.46
N GLU A 399 1.76 -1.04 14.54
CA GLU A 399 2.23 -2.26 15.20
C GLU A 399 1.06 -3.00 15.88
N TYR A 400 1.04 -4.32 15.76
CA TYR A 400 0.01 -5.14 16.42
C TYR A 400 0.07 -4.99 17.93
N ARG A 401 -1.07 -4.63 18.52
CA ARG A 401 -1.23 -4.50 19.96
C ARG A 401 -1.86 -5.76 20.54
N ARG A 402 -1.10 -6.55 21.32
CA ARG A 402 -1.59 -7.81 21.90
C ARG A 402 -2.77 -7.57 22.85
N GLU A 403 -2.67 -6.56 23.70
CA GLU A 403 -3.73 -6.14 24.62
C GLU A 403 -4.40 -4.88 24.07
N SER A 404 -5.61 -5.00 23.55
CA SER A 404 -6.41 -3.92 23.00
C SER A 404 -7.83 -3.96 23.59
N PRO A 405 -8.08 -3.16 24.64
CA PRO A 405 -9.43 -3.06 25.22
C PRO A 405 -10.49 -2.62 24.21
N LEU A 406 -10.10 -1.76 23.25
CA LEU A 406 -11.00 -1.35 22.18
C LEU A 406 -11.41 -2.54 21.32
N ARG A 407 -10.44 -3.27 20.76
CA ARG A 407 -10.70 -4.46 19.94
C ARG A 407 -11.58 -5.48 20.65
N ASP A 408 -11.27 -5.75 21.92
CA ASP A 408 -12.00 -6.76 22.69
C ASP A 408 -13.46 -6.35 22.92
N LYS A 409 -13.74 -5.06 23.19
CA LYS A 409 -15.11 -4.51 23.26
C LYS A 409 -15.81 -4.60 21.89
N LEU A 410 -15.16 -4.18 20.82
CA LEU A 410 -15.73 -4.23 19.48
C LEU A 410 -16.05 -5.67 19.05
N ALA A 411 -15.15 -6.61 19.34
CA ALA A 411 -15.38 -8.03 19.05
C ALA A 411 -16.58 -8.61 19.82
N ALA A 412 -16.75 -8.18 21.07
CA ALA A 412 -17.91 -8.58 21.87
C ALA A 412 -19.23 -8.03 21.28
N VAL A 413 -19.26 -6.74 20.88
CA VAL A 413 -20.42 -6.11 20.23
C VAL A 413 -20.75 -6.83 18.93
N TYR A 414 -19.76 -7.06 18.07
CA TYR A 414 -19.95 -7.74 16.79
C TYR A 414 -20.50 -9.16 17.01
N THR A 415 -19.93 -9.91 17.95
CA THR A 415 -20.37 -11.26 18.27
C THR A 415 -21.81 -11.27 18.81
N GLN A 416 -22.17 -10.31 19.65
CA GLN A 416 -23.53 -10.18 20.18
C GLN A 416 -24.54 -9.89 19.08
N GLN A 417 -24.20 -9.04 18.10
CA GLN A 417 -25.11 -8.64 17.03
C GLN A 417 -25.26 -9.67 15.92
N THR A 418 -24.19 -10.42 15.62
CA THR A 418 -24.13 -11.30 14.46
C THR A 418 -24.12 -12.78 14.80
N GLY A 419 -23.81 -13.15 16.05
CA GLY A 419 -23.54 -14.53 16.46
C GLY A 419 -22.22 -15.09 15.96
N LYS A 420 -21.36 -14.26 15.32
CA LYS A 420 -20.06 -14.67 14.76
C LYS A 420 -18.94 -13.85 15.41
N THR A 421 -17.80 -14.48 15.66
CA THR A 421 -16.57 -13.76 16.07
C THR A 421 -15.96 -13.10 14.85
N PRO A 422 -15.58 -11.81 14.93
CA PRO A 422 -14.88 -11.16 13.82
C PRO A 422 -13.51 -11.80 13.60
N LYS A 423 -13.06 -11.83 12.36
CA LYS A 423 -11.70 -12.27 12.02
C LYS A 423 -10.73 -11.13 12.31
N ILE A 424 -9.68 -11.42 13.05
CA ILE A 424 -8.63 -10.44 13.33
C ILE A 424 -7.55 -10.61 12.27
N GLU A 425 -7.31 -9.55 11.51
CA GLU A 425 -6.32 -9.55 10.42
C GLU A 425 -5.35 -8.38 10.54
N ALA A 426 -4.29 -8.46 9.77
CA ALA A 426 -3.36 -7.38 9.51
C ALA A 426 -2.92 -7.45 8.05
N ILE A 427 -2.60 -6.31 7.47
CA ILE A 427 -2.18 -6.23 6.08
C ILE A 427 -0.69 -5.88 5.95
N HIS A 428 -0.04 -6.43 4.93
CA HIS A 428 1.35 -6.11 4.60
C HIS A 428 1.43 -4.95 3.60
N ALA A 429 0.59 -3.94 3.81
CA ALA A 429 0.51 -2.68 3.07
C ALA A 429 0.37 -1.52 4.07
N GLY A 430 0.43 -0.28 3.60
CA GLY A 430 0.19 0.91 4.45
C GLY A 430 -1.30 1.16 4.61
N LEU A 431 -1.68 1.72 5.77
CA LEU A 431 -2.98 2.32 6.06
C LEU A 431 -2.74 3.61 6.84
N GLU A 432 -3.66 4.56 6.77
CA GLU A 432 -3.61 5.80 7.55
C GLU A 432 -3.54 5.54 9.06
N CYS A 433 -4.11 4.43 9.54
CA CYS A 433 -3.96 3.97 10.93
C CYS A 433 -2.49 3.92 11.40
N GLY A 434 -1.54 3.63 10.49
CA GLY A 434 -0.10 3.69 10.79
C GLY A 434 0.39 5.10 11.08
N LEU A 435 -0.07 6.09 10.32
CA LEU A 435 0.28 7.50 10.54
C LEU A 435 -0.30 8.00 11.87
N PHE A 436 -1.56 7.71 12.14
CA PHE A 436 -2.20 8.04 13.42
C PHE A 436 -1.49 7.37 14.60
N ALA A 437 -1.18 6.08 14.52
CA ALA A 437 -0.46 5.36 15.57
C ALA A 437 0.95 5.92 15.81
N GLY A 438 1.63 6.37 14.75
CA GLY A 438 2.94 7.00 14.83
C GLY A 438 2.93 8.38 15.50
N GLN A 439 1.85 9.14 15.37
CA GLN A 439 1.70 10.51 15.87
C GLN A 439 0.97 10.60 17.22
N LEU A 440 0.14 9.60 17.55
CA LEU A 440 -0.66 9.56 18.78
C LEU A 440 -0.19 8.41 19.69
N PRO A 441 0.81 8.62 20.55
CA PRO A 441 1.32 7.58 21.44
C PRO A 441 0.21 6.95 22.29
N GLY A 442 0.14 5.62 22.31
CA GLY A 442 -0.85 4.87 23.06
C GLY A 442 -2.21 4.71 22.35
N LEU A 443 -2.33 5.15 21.10
CA LEU A 443 -3.56 4.94 20.30
C LEU A 443 -3.94 3.46 20.26
N ASP A 444 -5.19 3.17 20.57
CA ASP A 444 -5.85 1.88 20.35
C ASP A 444 -6.81 2.03 19.18
N CYS A 445 -6.57 1.30 18.11
CA CYS A 445 -7.23 1.48 16.84
C CYS A 445 -7.73 0.13 16.29
N VAL A 446 -8.88 0.16 15.63
CA VAL A 446 -9.43 -0.94 14.86
C VAL A 446 -10.00 -0.37 13.56
N SER A 447 -9.65 -0.98 12.43
CA SER A 447 -10.28 -0.72 11.14
C SER A 447 -11.27 -1.81 10.81
N PHE A 448 -12.43 -1.44 10.28
CA PHE A 448 -13.50 -2.31 9.80
C PHE A 448 -14.30 -1.58 8.72
N GLY A 449 -15.15 -2.30 8.01
CA GLY A 449 -16.01 -1.67 7.00
C GLY A 449 -17.06 -2.62 6.43
N PRO A 450 -17.88 -2.14 5.50
CA PRO A 450 -18.83 -2.97 4.75
C PRO A 450 -18.14 -3.67 3.58
N ASP A 451 -18.84 -4.62 2.97
CA ASP A 451 -18.37 -5.29 1.76
C ASP A 451 -18.35 -4.32 0.57
N LEU A 452 -17.14 -4.00 0.11
CA LEU A 452 -16.84 -3.30 -1.13
C LEU A 452 -16.18 -4.29 -2.10
N VAL A 453 -16.56 -4.26 -3.36
CA VAL A 453 -16.08 -5.22 -4.36
C VAL A 453 -15.49 -4.48 -5.55
N ASP A 454 -14.37 -4.98 -6.07
CA ASP A 454 -13.67 -4.40 -7.22
C ASP A 454 -13.33 -2.92 -7.06
N ILE A 455 -12.96 -2.48 -5.82
CA ILE A 455 -12.51 -1.11 -5.55
C ILE A 455 -11.41 -0.68 -6.54
N HIS A 456 -11.25 0.63 -6.73
CA HIS A 456 -10.27 1.22 -7.66
C HIS A 456 -10.46 0.81 -9.12
N THR A 457 -11.64 0.25 -9.47
CA THR A 457 -11.99 -0.08 -10.85
C THR A 457 -13.38 0.44 -11.23
N THR A 458 -13.67 0.49 -12.51
CA THR A 458 -14.99 0.86 -13.04
C THR A 458 -16.09 -0.18 -12.75
N ARG A 459 -15.77 -1.26 -12.03
CA ARG A 459 -16.71 -2.28 -11.56
C ARG A 459 -16.96 -2.20 -10.07
N GLU A 460 -16.44 -1.18 -9.42
CA GLU A 460 -16.63 -0.95 -7.99
C GLU A 460 -18.12 -0.97 -7.62
N LYS A 461 -18.42 -1.69 -6.55
CA LYS A 461 -19.78 -1.77 -6.00
C LYS A 461 -19.78 -2.01 -4.50
N MET A 462 -20.78 -1.48 -3.83
CA MET A 462 -20.96 -1.51 -2.38
C MET A 462 -22.22 -2.28 -2.03
N SER A 463 -22.14 -3.27 -1.11
CA SER A 463 -23.27 -4.06 -0.65
C SER A 463 -24.17 -3.26 0.30
N ILE A 464 -25.44 -3.07 -0.07
CA ILE A 464 -26.44 -2.36 0.72
C ILE A 464 -26.67 -3.07 2.06
N SER A 465 -26.84 -4.38 2.04
CA SER A 465 -27.09 -5.15 3.25
C SER A 465 -25.90 -5.19 4.20
N SER A 466 -24.68 -5.15 3.66
CA SER A 466 -23.47 -5.03 4.45
C SER A 466 -23.34 -3.64 5.09
N VAL A 467 -23.61 -2.55 4.36
CA VAL A 467 -23.69 -1.20 4.92
C VAL A 467 -24.68 -1.14 6.08
N GLN A 468 -25.85 -1.78 5.97
CA GLN A 468 -26.84 -1.82 7.06
C GLN A 468 -26.31 -2.52 8.31
N ARG A 469 -25.57 -3.62 8.14
CA ARG A 469 -24.99 -4.36 9.27
C ARG A 469 -23.82 -3.61 9.89
N THR A 470 -22.93 -3.05 9.07
CA THR A 470 -21.80 -2.22 9.52
C THR A 470 -22.28 -0.98 10.26
N TRP A 471 -23.32 -0.30 9.76
CA TRP A 471 -23.95 0.80 10.47
C TRP A 471 -24.45 0.40 11.85
N ARG A 472 -25.21 -0.71 11.93
CA ARG A 472 -25.70 -1.24 13.23
C ARG A 472 -24.54 -1.57 14.16
N PHE A 473 -23.45 -2.14 13.61
CA PHE A 473 -22.25 -2.43 14.37
C PHE A 473 -21.60 -1.14 14.91
N LEU A 474 -21.42 -0.12 14.06
CA LEU A 474 -20.87 1.18 14.48
C LEU A 474 -21.68 1.81 15.62
N LEU A 475 -23.01 1.78 15.55
CA LEU A 475 -23.87 2.31 16.61
C LEU A 475 -23.67 1.54 17.92
N GLY A 476 -23.66 0.21 17.87
CA GLY A 476 -23.40 -0.62 19.05
C GLY A 476 -21.98 -0.45 19.61
N ALA A 477 -21.00 -0.22 18.73
CA ALA A 477 -19.63 0.08 19.12
C ALA A 477 -19.57 1.42 19.92
N LEU A 478 -20.17 2.48 19.41
CA LEU A 478 -20.22 3.79 20.08
C LEU A 478 -20.96 3.69 21.43
N GLU A 479 -22.07 2.95 21.49
CA GLU A 479 -22.82 2.72 22.72
C GLU A 479 -21.98 1.97 23.78
N ALA A 480 -21.19 0.97 23.37
CA ALA A 480 -20.36 0.17 24.25
C ALA A 480 -19.11 0.92 24.78
N LEU A 481 -18.74 2.04 24.18
CA LEU A 481 -17.55 2.83 24.57
C LEU A 481 -17.82 3.85 25.69
N LYS A 482 -18.74 3.52 26.58
CA LYS A 482 -19.13 4.34 27.73
C LYS A 482 -18.06 4.41 28.83
N ASP A 483 -17.16 3.42 28.91
CA ASP A 483 -16.10 3.26 29.90
C ASP A 483 -14.72 2.96 29.27
#